data_aa5fe39cb86ad855970454602757d794
#
_entry.id   aa5fe39cb86ad855970454602757d794
#
_cell.length_a   1.000
_cell.length_b   1.000
_cell.length_c   1.000
_cell.angle_alpha   90.00
_cell.angle_beta   90.00
_cell.angle_gamma   90.00
#
_symmetry.space_group_name_H-M   'P 1'
#
loop_
_entity.id
_entity.type
_entity.pdbx_description
1 polymer ?
#
loop_
_entity_poly.entity_id
_entity_poly.type
_entity_poly.pdbx_seq_one_letter_code
_entity_poly.pdbx_strand_id
1 'polypeptide(L)'
;MDPKMNTITLTTAQAIVRYLAAQYTVVNGTETRLFGGGFGIFGHGNVTCLGEALYDNREALPLYRGQNEQGMGFAAAAYAKYHMRRRMMFCTASAGPGTANLLTSAALAHANRLPMLLLCGDTFLTRLPDPVLQQLEHFGNPTLGVNDAFKPVSRFWDRITHPAQILQSLPAAIATLIDPTDCGPAFLGLPQDVQGWTYDYPISFFDKRVYRIRSQAPDVAEVADAIALLKSAKRPMIIAGGGVQYGDAVAELTAFAEATGIPVVE
;
A
#
# COMPACT_ATOMS: atom_id res chain seq x y z
N MET A 1 -33.39 -12.35 -8.62
CA MET A 1 -32.35 -11.97 -9.59
C MET A 1 -32.52 -10.50 -9.89
N ASP A 2 -31.54 -9.72 -9.46
CA ASP A 2 -31.59 -8.27 -9.48
C ASP A 2 -31.44 -7.69 -10.88
N PRO A 3 -32.07 -6.55 -11.19
CA PRO A 3 -32.05 -5.98 -12.53
C PRO A 3 -30.62 -5.65 -12.91
N LYS A 4 -30.19 -6.11 -14.09
CA LYS A 4 -28.94 -5.88 -14.81
C LYS A 4 -27.94 -4.99 -14.05
N MET A 5 -27.05 -5.59 -13.26
CA MET A 5 -25.87 -4.86 -12.79
C MET A 5 -25.18 -4.29 -14.04
N ASN A 6 -25.04 -2.97 -14.07
CA ASN A 6 -24.35 -2.30 -15.16
C ASN A 6 -22.87 -2.66 -15.01
N THR A 7 -22.35 -3.52 -15.89
CA THR A 7 -20.98 -4.05 -15.85
C THR A 7 -20.16 -3.53 -17.01
N ILE A 8 -18.85 -3.58 -16.85
CA ILE A 8 -17.87 -3.31 -17.89
C ILE A 8 -16.86 -4.44 -17.94
N THR A 9 -16.61 -4.96 -19.13
CA THR A 9 -15.61 -5.99 -19.37
C THR A 9 -14.23 -5.34 -19.42
N LEU A 10 -13.35 -5.72 -18.49
CA LEU A 10 -11.97 -5.25 -18.41
C LEU A 10 -11.04 -6.44 -18.13
N THR A 11 -9.77 -6.30 -18.53
CA THR A 11 -8.73 -7.21 -18.02
C THR A 11 -8.50 -6.95 -16.52
N THR A 12 -7.96 -7.93 -15.81
CA THR A 12 -7.61 -7.77 -14.40
C THR A 12 -6.71 -6.56 -14.18
N ALA A 13 -5.70 -6.39 -15.04
CA ALA A 13 -4.76 -5.25 -14.96
C ALA A 13 -5.46 -3.90 -15.17
N GLN A 14 -6.32 -3.78 -16.19
CA GLN A 14 -7.11 -2.57 -16.44
C GLN A 14 -8.01 -2.24 -15.26
N ALA A 15 -8.66 -3.24 -14.69
CA ALA A 15 -9.54 -3.06 -13.54
C ALA A 15 -8.76 -2.59 -12.28
N ILE A 16 -7.59 -3.18 -11.99
CA ILE A 16 -6.72 -2.74 -10.88
C ILE A 16 -6.36 -1.27 -11.06
N VAL A 17 -5.83 -0.88 -12.21
CA VAL A 17 -5.36 0.49 -12.46
C VAL A 17 -6.51 1.50 -12.38
N ARG A 18 -7.66 1.19 -12.99
CA ARG A 18 -8.85 2.03 -12.93
C ARG A 18 -9.37 2.20 -11.50
N TYR A 19 -9.38 1.13 -10.71
CA TYR A 19 -9.78 1.19 -9.31
C TYR A 19 -8.84 2.10 -8.50
N LEU A 20 -7.53 1.94 -8.63
CA LEU A 20 -6.54 2.74 -7.89
C LEU A 20 -6.61 4.23 -8.26
N ALA A 21 -6.84 4.54 -9.53
CA ALA A 21 -7.00 5.91 -10.01
C ALA A 21 -8.23 6.63 -9.42
N ALA A 22 -9.22 5.88 -8.94
CA ALA A 22 -10.44 6.40 -8.35
C ALA A 22 -10.37 6.58 -6.81
N GLN A 23 -9.20 6.26 -6.18
CA GLN A 23 -9.04 6.39 -4.74
C GLN A 23 -8.49 7.77 -4.36
N TYR A 24 -9.15 8.45 -3.44
CA TYR A 24 -8.82 9.80 -2.98
C TYR A 24 -8.73 9.84 -1.45
N THR A 25 -8.07 10.87 -0.95
CA THR A 25 -7.96 11.17 0.47
C THR A 25 -8.10 12.67 0.70
N VAL A 26 -8.26 13.08 1.96
CA VAL A 26 -8.26 14.49 2.34
C VAL A 26 -6.97 14.83 3.08
N VAL A 27 -6.22 15.79 2.55
CA VAL A 27 -4.98 16.32 3.16
C VAL A 27 -5.15 17.82 3.35
N ASN A 28 -5.05 18.30 4.58
CA ASN A 28 -5.20 19.72 4.92
C ASN A 28 -6.51 20.34 4.37
N GLY A 29 -7.60 19.59 4.48
CA GLY A 29 -8.92 20.02 3.98
C GLY A 29 -9.10 19.92 2.46
N THR A 30 -8.06 19.55 1.71
CA THR A 30 -8.10 19.45 0.25
C THR A 30 -8.18 17.98 -0.18
N GLU A 31 -9.15 17.69 -1.04
CA GLU A 31 -9.25 16.38 -1.65
C GLU A 31 -8.13 16.16 -2.68
N THR A 32 -7.42 15.06 -2.56
CA THR A 32 -6.30 14.69 -3.42
C THR A 32 -6.28 13.18 -3.69
N ARG A 33 -5.59 12.72 -4.71
CA ARG A 33 -5.45 11.29 -4.98
C ARG A 33 -4.69 10.61 -3.85
N LEU A 34 -5.17 9.45 -3.44
CA LEU A 34 -4.54 8.62 -2.41
C LEU A 34 -3.16 8.14 -2.88
N PHE A 35 -3.07 7.71 -4.13
CA PHE A 35 -1.80 7.35 -4.77
C PHE A 35 -1.23 8.56 -5.52
N GLY A 36 -0.02 8.98 -5.17
CA GLY A 36 0.73 10.00 -5.91
C GLY A 36 1.26 9.50 -7.25
N GLY A 37 1.12 8.21 -7.49
CA GLY A 37 1.60 7.47 -8.63
C GLY A 37 2.25 6.16 -8.19
N GLY A 38 3.10 5.60 -9.04
CA GLY A 38 3.85 4.39 -8.75
C GLY A 38 5.28 4.45 -9.24
N PHE A 39 6.11 3.59 -8.68
CA PHE A 39 7.43 3.27 -9.20
C PHE A 39 7.39 1.91 -9.89
N GLY A 40 8.05 1.78 -11.04
CA GLY A 40 8.04 0.53 -11.78
C GLY A 40 9.36 0.19 -12.49
N ILE A 41 9.70 -1.08 -12.44
CA ILE A 41 10.65 -1.71 -13.35
C ILE A 41 9.93 -2.91 -13.94
N PHE A 42 9.59 -2.79 -15.22
CA PHE A 42 8.87 -3.84 -15.92
C PHE A 42 9.81 -4.92 -16.44
N GLY A 43 9.29 -6.12 -16.53
CA GLY A 43 9.84 -7.23 -17.25
C GLY A 43 8.70 -8.06 -17.84
N HIS A 44 8.99 -9.27 -18.32
CA HIS A 44 7.99 -10.13 -18.93
C HIS A 44 6.77 -10.41 -18.03
N GLY A 45 6.96 -10.38 -16.70
CA GLY A 45 5.91 -10.69 -15.74
C GLY A 45 4.80 -9.66 -15.60
N ASN A 46 4.96 -8.43 -16.13
CA ASN A 46 3.97 -7.37 -15.89
C ASN A 46 3.93 -6.27 -16.97
N VAL A 47 4.78 -6.32 -18.01
CA VAL A 47 4.87 -5.23 -18.99
C VAL A 47 3.67 -5.17 -19.93
N THR A 48 3.20 -6.33 -20.40
CA THR A 48 2.16 -6.40 -21.44
C THR A 48 0.76 -6.05 -20.94
N CYS A 49 0.43 -6.37 -19.69
CA CYS A 49 -0.91 -6.13 -19.17
C CYS A 49 -0.92 -4.94 -18.22
N LEU A 50 -0.19 -5.03 -17.09
CA LEU A 50 -0.19 -3.96 -16.09
C LEU A 50 0.51 -2.70 -16.62
N GLY A 51 1.62 -2.86 -17.36
CA GLY A 51 2.34 -1.75 -17.96
C GLY A 51 1.51 -0.97 -18.98
N GLU A 52 0.77 -1.66 -19.84
CA GLU A 52 -0.15 -1.05 -20.80
C GLU A 52 -1.30 -0.31 -20.10
N ALA A 53 -1.92 -0.95 -19.13
CA ALA A 53 -3.01 -0.34 -18.36
C ALA A 53 -2.56 0.93 -17.62
N LEU A 54 -1.33 0.95 -17.07
CA LEU A 54 -0.74 2.13 -16.44
C LEU A 54 -0.43 3.23 -17.46
N TYR A 55 0.08 2.85 -18.63
CA TYR A 55 0.33 3.82 -19.71
C TYR A 55 -0.95 4.52 -20.16
N ASP A 56 -2.05 3.79 -20.32
CA ASP A 56 -3.34 4.35 -20.71
C ASP A 56 -3.93 5.28 -19.62
N ASN A 57 -3.57 5.08 -18.37
CA ASN A 57 -4.03 5.88 -17.24
C ASN A 57 -2.96 6.82 -16.66
N ARG A 58 -1.88 7.11 -17.37
CA ARG A 58 -0.69 7.84 -16.89
C ARG A 58 -0.97 9.25 -16.34
N GLU A 59 -2.03 9.91 -16.81
CA GLU A 59 -2.43 11.23 -16.28
C GLU A 59 -3.07 11.12 -14.89
N ALA A 60 -3.83 10.06 -14.68
CA ALA A 60 -4.52 9.82 -13.43
C ALA A 60 -3.64 9.12 -12.39
N LEU A 61 -2.76 8.24 -12.85
CA LEU A 61 -1.90 7.40 -12.01
C LEU A 61 -0.49 7.33 -12.63
N PRO A 62 0.32 8.40 -12.50
CA PRO A 62 1.63 8.48 -13.14
C PRO A 62 2.57 7.38 -12.64
N LEU A 63 3.38 6.87 -13.57
CA LEU A 63 4.40 5.87 -13.28
C LEU A 63 5.80 6.46 -13.48
N TYR A 64 6.66 6.27 -12.49
CA TYR A 64 8.05 6.68 -12.49
C TYR A 64 8.95 5.46 -12.63
N ARG A 65 9.81 5.46 -13.63
CA ARG A 65 10.77 4.37 -13.82
C ARG A 65 11.87 4.46 -12.76
N GLY A 66 12.09 3.35 -12.04
CA GLY A 66 13.22 3.20 -11.14
C GLY A 66 14.48 2.66 -11.82
N GLN A 67 15.61 2.75 -11.13
CA GLN A 67 16.88 2.15 -11.53
C GLN A 67 17.13 0.82 -10.82
N ASN A 68 16.47 0.62 -9.68
CA ASN A 68 16.60 -0.54 -8.82
C ASN A 68 15.32 -0.70 -7.99
N GLU A 69 14.79 -1.89 -7.88
CA GLU A 69 13.51 -2.15 -7.22
C GLU A 69 13.57 -1.84 -5.71
N GLN A 70 14.65 -2.19 -5.03
CA GLN A 70 14.82 -1.86 -3.62
C GLN A 70 14.82 -0.34 -3.40
N GLY A 71 15.53 0.40 -4.25
CA GLY A 71 15.55 1.87 -4.23
C GLY A 71 14.16 2.48 -4.47
N MET A 72 13.36 1.91 -5.39
CA MET A 72 11.97 2.32 -5.61
C MET A 72 11.13 2.14 -4.35
N GLY A 73 11.25 0.99 -3.69
CA GLY A 73 10.51 0.71 -2.47
C GLY A 73 10.90 1.67 -1.34
N PHE A 74 12.18 2.00 -1.18
CA PHE A 74 12.60 3.03 -0.22
C PHE A 74 12.06 4.41 -0.54
N ALA A 75 12.03 4.79 -1.83
CA ALA A 75 11.42 6.05 -2.25
C ALA A 75 9.91 6.09 -1.96
N ALA A 76 9.20 4.98 -2.18
CA ALA A 76 7.78 4.85 -1.85
C ALA A 76 7.53 4.97 -0.33
N ALA A 77 8.36 4.33 0.50
CA ALA A 77 8.32 4.44 1.95
C ALA A 77 8.59 5.89 2.41
N ALA A 78 9.59 6.55 1.84
CA ALA A 78 9.91 7.94 2.13
C ALA A 78 8.75 8.88 1.72
N TYR A 79 8.12 8.65 0.57
CA TYR A 79 6.95 9.40 0.12
C TYR A 79 5.79 9.28 1.13
N ALA A 80 5.47 8.07 1.58
CA ALA A 80 4.42 7.84 2.56
C ALA A 80 4.73 8.51 3.91
N LYS A 81 6.00 8.46 4.35
CA LYS A 81 6.47 9.14 5.57
C LYS A 81 6.34 10.66 5.44
N TYR A 82 6.80 11.25 4.34
CA TYR A 82 6.71 12.68 4.07
C TYR A 82 5.26 13.19 4.07
N HIS A 83 4.35 12.41 3.50
CA HIS A 83 2.91 12.73 3.45
C HIS A 83 2.14 12.28 4.70
N MET A 84 2.82 12.02 5.82
CA MET A 84 2.22 11.63 7.09
C MET A 84 1.22 10.46 6.95
N ARG A 85 1.57 9.45 6.13
CA ARG A 85 0.73 8.27 5.79
C ARG A 85 -0.60 8.61 5.10
N ARG A 86 -0.84 9.88 4.74
CA ARG A 86 -2.09 10.32 4.10
C ARG A 86 -2.09 10.15 2.59
N ARG A 87 -0.93 9.98 1.99
CA ARG A 87 -0.72 9.64 0.58
C ARG A 87 0.39 8.60 0.48
N MET A 88 0.33 7.82 -0.57
CA MET A 88 1.27 6.72 -0.78
C MET A 88 1.62 6.52 -2.25
N MET A 89 2.59 5.64 -2.50
CA MET A 89 2.95 5.17 -3.83
C MET A 89 2.68 3.68 -3.90
N PHE A 90 2.43 3.17 -5.11
CA PHE A 90 2.59 1.74 -5.37
C PHE A 90 3.97 1.46 -5.98
N CYS A 91 4.44 0.23 -5.83
CA CYS A 91 5.60 -0.29 -6.54
C CYS A 91 5.18 -1.49 -7.38
N THR A 92 5.69 -1.57 -8.60
CA THR A 92 5.52 -2.76 -9.44
C THR A 92 6.88 -3.25 -9.95
N ALA A 93 7.07 -4.55 -9.89
CA ALA A 93 8.26 -5.22 -10.38
C ALA A 93 7.87 -6.48 -11.15
N SER A 94 8.76 -6.92 -12.03
CA SER A 94 8.62 -8.18 -12.74
C SER A 94 8.62 -9.38 -11.77
N ALA A 95 8.18 -10.53 -12.24
CA ALA A 95 8.25 -11.79 -11.49
C ALA A 95 9.68 -12.15 -11.08
N GLY A 96 9.83 -12.99 -10.08
CA GLY A 96 11.10 -13.57 -9.67
C GLY A 96 12.06 -12.56 -9.05
N PRO A 97 13.28 -12.37 -9.61
CA PRO A 97 14.32 -11.53 -9.00
C PRO A 97 13.91 -10.07 -8.86
N GLY A 98 13.13 -9.51 -9.79
CA GLY A 98 12.63 -8.15 -9.68
C GLY A 98 11.76 -7.94 -8.45
N THR A 99 10.78 -8.84 -8.25
CA THR A 99 9.96 -8.82 -7.03
C THR A 99 10.80 -9.08 -5.78
N ALA A 100 11.70 -10.08 -5.79
CA ALA A 100 12.55 -10.39 -4.63
C ALA A 100 13.33 -9.18 -4.14
N ASN A 101 13.77 -8.32 -5.04
CA ASN A 101 14.55 -7.12 -4.71
C ASN A 101 13.73 -6.02 -3.99
N LEU A 102 12.41 -6.11 -3.95
CA LEU A 102 11.54 -5.22 -3.14
C LEU A 102 11.43 -5.65 -1.67
N LEU A 103 11.85 -6.86 -1.31
CA LEU A 103 11.59 -7.46 0.00
C LEU A 103 12.15 -6.61 1.15
N THR A 104 13.39 -6.12 1.04
CA THR A 104 14.01 -5.29 2.09
C THR A 104 13.25 -3.99 2.32
N SER A 105 12.78 -3.34 1.26
CA SER A 105 12.01 -2.10 1.38
C SER A 105 10.60 -2.34 1.94
N ALA A 106 9.99 -3.49 1.62
CA ALA A 106 8.74 -3.91 2.24
C ALA A 106 8.92 -4.16 3.74
N ALA A 107 10.01 -4.84 4.15
CA ALA A 107 10.33 -5.06 5.55
C ALA A 107 10.55 -3.75 6.32
N LEU A 108 11.24 -2.77 5.72
CA LEU A 108 11.40 -1.44 6.29
C LEU A 108 10.04 -0.74 6.46
N ALA A 109 9.20 -0.76 5.43
CA ALA A 109 7.87 -0.16 5.49
C ALA A 109 6.99 -0.86 6.53
N HIS A 110 7.07 -2.19 6.65
CA HIS A 110 6.39 -2.97 7.68
C HIS A 110 6.82 -2.56 9.10
N ALA A 111 8.13 -2.51 9.36
CA ALA A 111 8.66 -2.14 10.67
C ALA A 111 8.27 -0.70 11.08
N ASN A 112 8.21 0.21 10.12
CA ASN A 112 7.86 1.62 10.35
C ASN A 112 6.37 1.94 10.18
N ARG A 113 5.52 0.94 9.93
CA ARG A 113 4.09 1.12 9.65
C ARG A 113 3.83 2.15 8.56
N LEU A 114 4.55 2.05 7.43
CA LEU A 114 4.41 2.94 6.29
C LEU A 114 3.58 2.26 5.19
N PRO A 115 2.51 2.89 4.70
CA PRO A 115 1.70 2.31 3.65
C PRO A 115 2.46 2.28 2.32
N MET A 116 2.47 1.10 1.70
CA MET A 116 3.06 0.84 0.39
C MET A 116 2.27 -0.26 -0.30
N LEU A 117 1.74 0.00 -1.48
CA LEU A 117 1.10 -1.05 -2.28
C LEU A 117 2.13 -1.70 -3.20
N LEU A 118 2.22 -3.01 -3.15
CA LEU A 118 3.10 -3.82 -3.99
C LEU A 118 2.25 -4.60 -5.00
N LEU A 119 2.39 -4.28 -6.28
CA LEU A 119 1.73 -4.94 -7.41
C LEU A 119 2.79 -5.70 -8.19
N CYS A 120 3.07 -6.92 -7.79
CA CYS A 120 4.22 -7.65 -8.29
C CYS A 120 3.81 -8.77 -9.24
N GLY A 121 4.56 -8.93 -10.33
CA GLY A 121 4.43 -10.10 -11.19
C GLY A 121 4.60 -11.39 -10.40
N ASP A 122 3.89 -12.43 -10.84
CA ASP A 122 4.00 -13.77 -10.26
C ASP A 122 4.13 -14.80 -11.40
N THR A 123 4.43 -16.04 -11.05
CA THR A 123 4.49 -17.15 -11.98
C THR A 123 3.14 -17.37 -12.67
N PHE A 124 3.17 -17.95 -13.88
CA PHE A 124 1.93 -18.31 -14.57
C PHE A 124 1.08 -19.25 -13.71
N LEU A 125 -0.16 -18.88 -13.47
CA LEU A 125 -1.09 -19.69 -12.69
C LEU A 125 -1.36 -21.04 -13.39
N THR A 126 -1.50 -21.02 -14.71
CA THR A 126 -1.74 -22.23 -15.51
C THR A 126 -0.53 -23.14 -15.59
N ARG A 127 0.69 -22.64 -15.34
CA ARG A 127 1.96 -23.39 -15.44
C ARG A 127 2.21 -24.01 -16.81
N LEU A 128 1.47 -23.59 -17.84
CA LEU A 128 1.64 -24.10 -19.21
C LEU A 128 2.99 -23.69 -19.83
N PRO A 129 3.42 -22.43 -19.70
CA PRO A 129 4.77 -22.04 -20.08
C PRO A 129 5.77 -22.55 -19.03
N ASP A 130 6.68 -23.44 -19.41
CA ASP A 130 7.73 -23.98 -18.55
C ASP A 130 8.90 -24.46 -19.44
N PRO A 131 10.13 -24.01 -19.20
CA PRO A 131 10.55 -22.97 -18.24
C PRO A 131 10.25 -21.56 -18.74
N VAL A 132 10.02 -20.64 -17.79
CA VAL A 132 9.83 -19.22 -18.07
C VAL A 132 11.00 -18.41 -17.52
N LEU A 133 11.47 -17.45 -18.31
CA LEU A 133 12.57 -16.56 -17.93
C LEU A 133 12.30 -15.88 -16.58
N GLN A 134 13.27 -15.93 -15.67
CA GLN A 134 13.28 -15.25 -14.37
C GLN A 134 12.12 -15.64 -13.41
N GLN A 135 11.36 -16.65 -13.69
CA GLN A 135 10.43 -17.20 -12.71
C GLN A 135 11.17 -18.15 -11.77
N LEU A 136 11.01 -17.92 -10.47
CA LEU A 136 11.67 -18.72 -9.43
C LEU A 136 10.66 -19.73 -8.89
N GLU A 137 10.45 -20.80 -9.65
CA GLU A 137 9.56 -21.89 -9.28
C GLU A 137 10.23 -22.81 -8.25
N HIS A 138 9.42 -23.33 -7.37
CA HIS A 138 9.83 -24.38 -6.44
C HIS A 138 9.33 -25.73 -6.96
N PHE A 139 10.17 -26.48 -7.63
CA PHE A 139 9.77 -27.75 -8.28
C PHE A 139 9.15 -28.77 -7.33
N GLY A 140 9.56 -28.81 -6.06
CA GLY A 140 8.99 -29.69 -5.04
C GLY A 140 7.68 -29.17 -4.43
N ASN A 141 7.32 -27.88 -4.64
CA ASN A 141 6.09 -27.27 -4.17
C ASN A 141 5.62 -26.20 -5.16
N PRO A 142 4.87 -26.59 -6.19
CA PRO A 142 4.47 -25.69 -7.28
C PRO A 142 3.55 -24.53 -6.85
N THR A 143 3.03 -24.53 -5.63
CA THR A 143 2.22 -23.43 -5.08
C THR A 143 3.05 -22.34 -4.38
N LEU A 144 4.33 -22.64 -4.12
CA LEU A 144 5.26 -21.73 -3.45
C LEU A 144 6.10 -20.98 -4.51
N GLY A 145 6.09 -19.67 -4.41
CA GLY A 145 6.91 -18.78 -5.24
C GLY A 145 7.64 -17.75 -4.41
N VAL A 146 8.48 -16.94 -5.04
CA VAL A 146 9.24 -15.88 -4.36
C VAL A 146 8.31 -14.86 -3.68
N ASN A 147 7.11 -14.66 -4.20
CA ASN A 147 6.12 -13.75 -3.66
C ASN A 147 5.63 -14.14 -2.25
N ASP A 148 5.76 -15.42 -1.89
CA ASP A 148 5.41 -15.92 -0.56
C ASP A 148 6.36 -15.38 0.53
N ALA A 149 7.56 -14.93 0.17
CA ALA A 149 8.50 -14.28 1.08
C ALA A 149 7.98 -12.94 1.64
N PHE A 150 6.99 -12.33 0.99
CA PHE A 150 6.38 -11.08 1.46
C PHE A 150 5.33 -11.28 2.56
N LYS A 151 4.84 -12.49 2.80
CA LYS A 151 3.84 -12.78 3.83
C LYS A 151 4.23 -12.24 5.21
N PRO A 152 5.45 -12.49 5.73
CA PRO A 152 5.85 -12.00 7.05
C PRO A 152 6.14 -10.50 7.12
N VAL A 153 6.29 -9.82 5.99
CA VAL A 153 6.62 -8.39 5.91
C VAL A 153 5.51 -7.54 5.30
N SER A 154 4.33 -8.10 5.16
CA SER A 154 3.13 -7.39 4.71
C SER A 154 2.04 -7.42 5.77
N ARG A 155 1.19 -6.38 5.81
CA ARG A 155 -0.02 -6.36 6.63
C ARG A 155 -1.22 -7.00 5.92
N PHE A 156 -1.19 -6.95 4.60
CA PHE A 156 -2.12 -7.65 3.72
C PHE A 156 -1.33 -8.33 2.61
N TRP A 157 -1.65 -9.57 2.33
CA TRP A 157 -1.03 -10.34 1.25
C TRP A 157 -2.08 -11.18 0.53
N ASP A 158 -2.09 -11.09 -0.80
CA ASP A 158 -2.93 -11.95 -1.63
C ASP A 158 -2.24 -12.29 -2.94
N ARG A 159 -2.61 -13.43 -3.53
CA ARG A 159 -2.26 -13.84 -4.89
C ARG A 159 -3.54 -13.88 -5.72
N ILE A 160 -3.63 -13.07 -6.74
CA ILE A 160 -4.82 -12.96 -7.59
C ILE A 160 -4.85 -14.12 -8.57
N THR A 161 -5.64 -15.12 -8.24
CA THR A 161 -5.78 -16.35 -9.05
C THR A 161 -7.02 -16.34 -9.94
N HIS A 162 -7.89 -15.37 -9.77
CA HIS A 162 -9.08 -15.16 -10.59
C HIS A 162 -9.45 -13.66 -10.65
N PRO A 163 -9.87 -13.13 -11.81
CA PRO A 163 -10.18 -11.70 -11.96
C PRO A 163 -11.18 -11.14 -10.95
N ALA A 164 -12.24 -11.90 -10.62
CA ALA A 164 -13.26 -11.46 -9.66
C ALA A 164 -12.70 -11.23 -8.24
N GLN A 165 -11.57 -11.83 -7.90
CA GLN A 165 -10.97 -11.74 -6.57
C GLN A 165 -10.61 -10.30 -6.19
N ILE A 166 -10.26 -9.45 -7.18
CA ILE A 166 -9.90 -8.06 -6.93
C ILE A 166 -11.06 -7.24 -6.34
N LEU A 167 -12.31 -7.67 -6.51
CA LEU A 167 -13.46 -7.01 -5.89
C LEU A 167 -13.41 -7.01 -4.35
N GLN A 168 -12.68 -7.97 -3.77
CA GLN A 168 -12.44 -8.05 -2.32
C GLN A 168 -11.02 -7.64 -1.96
N SER A 169 -10.02 -8.09 -2.72
CA SER A 169 -8.61 -7.90 -2.38
C SER A 169 -8.18 -6.43 -2.45
N LEU A 170 -8.65 -5.66 -3.45
CA LEU A 170 -8.30 -4.24 -3.55
C LEU A 170 -8.90 -3.40 -2.41
N PRO A 171 -10.20 -3.50 -2.07
CA PRO A 171 -10.74 -2.83 -0.90
C PRO A 171 -10.05 -3.21 0.41
N ALA A 172 -9.71 -4.50 0.61
CA ALA A 172 -8.98 -4.97 1.79
C ALA A 172 -7.55 -4.39 1.85
N ALA A 173 -6.85 -4.37 0.71
CA ALA A 173 -5.54 -3.74 0.62
C ALA A 173 -5.61 -2.24 0.96
N ILE A 174 -6.58 -1.50 0.41
CA ILE A 174 -6.76 -0.08 0.74
C ILE A 174 -7.08 0.10 2.23
N ALA A 175 -7.97 -0.70 2.81
CA ALA A 175 -8.30 -0.63 4.24
C ALA A 175 -7.04 -0.80 5.11
N THR A 176 -6.17 -1.74 4.76
CA THR A 176 -4.88 -1.96 5.43
C THR A 176 -3.94 -0.74 5.28
N LEU A 177 -3.85 -0.19 4.07
CA LEU A 177 -2.96 0.93 3.77
C LEU A 177 -3.35 2.23 4.50
N ILE A 178 -4.65 2.43 4.76
CA ILE A 178 -5.17 3.64 5.42
C ILE A 178 -5.51 3.42 6.90
N ASP A 179 -5.20 2.26 7.47
CA ASP A 179 -5.40 2.00 8.90
C ASP A 179 -4.57 2.98 9.74
N PRO A 180 -5.16 3.75 10.65
CA PRO A 180 -4.41 4.75 11.41
C PRO A 180 -3.46 4.15 12.45
N THR A 181 -3.69 2.92 12.86
CA THR A 181 -2.98 2.24 13.96
C THR A 181 -1.93 1.27 13.45
N ASP A 182 -2.31 0.44 12.47
CA ASP A 182 -1.48 -0.68 12.02
C ASP A 182 -1.33 -0.74 10.49
N CYS A 183 -1.26 0.41 9.81
CA CYS A 183 -0.96 0.42 8.39
C CYS A 183 0.43 -0.16 8.09
N GLY A 184 0.62 -0.56 6.85
CA GLY A 184 1.88 -1.12 6.40
C GLY A 184 1.77 -1.59 4.95
N PRO A 185 2.73 -2.36 4.45
CA PRO A 185 2.69 -2.86 3.09
C PRO A 185 1.49 -3.77 2.83
N ALA A 186 0.83 -3.55 1.70
CA ALA A 186 -0.13 -4.47 1.11
C ALA A 186 0.46 -5.05 -0.17
N PHE A 187 0.48 -6.37 -0.29
CA PHE A 187 1.07 -7.10 -1.39
C PHE A 187 -0.01 -7.82 -2.21
N LEU A 188 0.02 -7.62 -3.53
CA LEU A 188 -0.79 -8.37 -4.48
C LEU A 188 0.13 -9.03 -5.51
N GLY A 189 0.20 -10.35 -5.47
CA GLY A 189 0.84 -11.16 -6.50
C GLY A 189 -0.06 -11.29 -7.71
N LEU A 190 0.46 -10.94 -8.87
CA LEU A 190 -0.29 -10.89 -10.12
C LEU A 190 0.30 -11.90 -11.11
N PRO A 191 -0.20 -13.16 -11.14
CA PRO A 191 0.22 -14.13 -12.15
C PRO A 191 0.07 -13.57 -13.55
N GLN A 192 1.07 -13.81 -14.39
CA GLN A 192 1.20 -13.14 -15.68
C GLN A 192 -0.01 -13.37 -16.58
N ASP A 193 -0.55 -14.58 -16.61
CA ASP A 193 -1.75 -14.93 -17.39
C ASP A 193 -3.01 -14.29 -16.81
N VAL A 194 -3.18 -14.27 -15.50
CA VAL A 194 -4.35 -13.69 -14.84
C VAL A 194 -4.47 -12.19 -15.08
N GLN A 195 -3.36 -11.46 -15.23
CA GLN A 195 -3.38 -10.03 -15.55
C GLN A 195 -4.17 -9.73 -16.83
N GLY A 196 -4.09 -10.63 -17.81
CA GLY A 196 -4.78 -10.50 -19.11
C GLY A 196 -6.19 -11.07 -19.13
N TRP A 197 -6.60 -11.87 -18.13
CA TRP A 197 -7.94 -12.43 -18.11
C TRP A 197 -8.99 -11.36 -17.90
N THR A 198 -10.11 -11.48 -18.62
CA THR A 198 -11.20 -10.52 -18.55
C THR A 198 -12.29 -10.96 -17.59
N TYR A 199 -13.02 -9.97 -17.06
CA TYR A 199 -14.19 -10.18 -16.21
C TYR A 199 -15.15 -9.00 -16.34
N ASP A 200 -16.45 -9.26 -16.13
CA ASP A 200 -17.50 -8.24 -16.15
C ASP A 200 -17.62 -7.60 -14.76
N TYR A 201 -16.91 -6.52 -14.56
CA TYR A 201 -16.88 -5.79 -13.29
C TYR A 201 -18.10 -4.86 -13.15
N PRO A 202 -18.71 -4.77 -11.95
CA PRO A 202 -19.71 -3.72 -11.68
C PRO A 202 -19.10 -2.34 -11.92
N ILE A 203 -19.77 -1.46 -12.65
CA ILE A 203 -19.27 -0.09 -12.91
C ILE A 203 -19.07 0.66 -11.60
N SER A 204 -19.93 0.46 -10.60
CA SER A 204 -19.84 1.06 -9.27
C SER A 204 -18.56 0.67 -8.50
N PHE A 205 -17.87 -0.39 -8.89
CA PHE A 205 -16.58 -0.74 -8.32
C PHE A 205 -15.51 0.34 -8.56
N PHE A 206 -15.65 1.08 -9.65
CA PHE A 206 -14.74 2.14 -10.08
C PHE A 206 -15.18 3.54 -9.69
N ASP A 207 -16.22 3.67 -8.87
CA ASP A 207 -16.68 4.95 -8.38
C ASP A 207 -15.59 5.61 -7.52
N LYS A 208 -15.48 6.92 -7.63
CA LYS A 208 -14.58 7.72 -6.82
C LYS A 208 -14.88 7.51 -5.33
N ARG A 209 -13.83 7.18 -4.57
CA ARG A 209 -13.91 7.03 -3.11
C ARG A 209 -12.97 8.01 -2.43
N VAL A 210 -13.47 8.75 -1.45
CA VAL A 210 -12.71 9.72 -0.69
C VAL A 210 -12.57 9.24 0.75
N TYR A 211 -11.37 8.96 1.17
CA TYR A 211 -11.07 8.49 2.53
C TYR A 211 -10.68 9.66 3.43
N ARG A 212 -11.16 9.63 4.64
CA ARG A 212 -10.68 10.49 5.72
C ARG A 212 -9.95 9.60 6.72
N ILE A 213 -8.62 9.66 6.69
CA ILE A 213 -7.79 8.91 7.63
C ILE A 213 -7.93 9.57 9.00
N ARG A 214 -8.46 8.83 9.95
CA ARG A 214 -8.78 9.33 11.29
C ARG A 214 -7.59 9.14 12.23
N SER A 215 -7.39 10.07 13.15
CA SER A 215 -6.58 9.83 14.35
C SER A 215 -7.45 9.11 15.38
N GLN A 216 -6.86 8.17 16.11
CA GLN A 216 -7.53 7.51 17.22
C GLN A 216 -7.62 8.48 18.39
N ALA A 217 -8.83 8.70 18.90
CA ALA A 217 -9.01 9.50 20.12
C ALA A 217 -8.48 8.72 21.34
N PRO A 218 -7.74 9.38 22.25
CA PRO A 218 -7.30 8.73 23.47
C PRO A 218 -8.48 8.49 24.41
N ASP A 219 -8.36 7.46 25.28
CA ASP A 219 -9.30 7.27 26.37
C ASP A 219 -9.15 8.40 27.42
N VAL A 220 -10.27 8.93 27.87
CA VAL A 220 -10.30 10.05 28.81
C VAL A 220 -9.71 9.67 30.18
N ALA A 221 -9.91 8.45 30.63
CA ALA A 221 -9.37 7.98 31.92
C ALA A 221 -7.84 7.81 31.82
N GLU A 222 -7.34 7.25 30.72
CA GLU A 222 -5.90 7.10 30.49
C GLU A 222 -5.20 8.48 30.43
N VAL A 223 -5.83 9.48 29.81
CA VAL A 223 -5.31 10.85 29.79
C VAL A 223 -5.26 11.44 31.20
N ALA A 224 -6.30 11.23 32.01
CA ALA A 224 -6.32 11.72 33.39
C ALA A 224 -5.23 11.06 34.25
N ASP A 225 -5.01 9.77 34.12
CA ASP A 225 -3.95 9.04 34.81
C ASP A 225 -2.56 9.53 34.38
N ALA A 226 -2.33 9.74 33.09
CA ALA A 226 -1.07 10.28 32.58
C ALA A 226 -0.79 11.69 33.13
N ILE A 227 -1.82 12.55 33.21
CA ILE A 227 -1.70 13.89 33.79
C ILE A 227 -1.35 13.81 35.27
N ALA A 228 -2.01 12.92 36.04
CA ALA A 228 -1.74 12.73 37.46
C ALA A 228 -0.31 12.27 37.69
N LEU A 229 0.19 11.33 36.87
CA LEU A 229 1.57 10.84 36.92
C LEU A 229 2.58 11.97 36.61
N LEU A 230 2.35 12.75 35.56
CA LEU A 230 3.19 13.89 35.19
C LEU A 230 3.26 14.94 36.31
N LYS A 231 2.13 15.26 36.94
CA LYS A 231 2.08 16.23 38.09
C LYS A 231 2.86 15.73 39.30
N SER A 232 2.96 14.43 39.52
CA SER A 232 3.71 13.83 40.64
C SER A 232 5.21 13.69 40.34
N ALA A 233 5.61 13.74 39.09
CA ALA A 233 6.97 13.50 38.65
C ALA A 233 7.89 14.70 38.97
N LYS A 234 9.07 14.42 39.54
CA LYS A 234 10.06 15.45 39.86
C LYS A 234 10.91 15.88 38.67
N ARG A 235 11.11 14.99 37.71
CA ARG A 235 11.95 15.21 36.53
C ARG A 235 11.33 14.50 35.32
N PRO A 236 10.16 14.97 34.85
CA PRO A 236 9.53 14.37 33.68
C PRO A 236 10.31 14.66 32.40
N MET A 237 10.24 13.74 31.46
CA MET A 237 10.77 13.90 30.10
C MET A 237 9.78 13.25 29.12
N ILE A 238 9.61 13.83 27.94
CA ILE A 238 8.77 13.31 26.88
C ILE A 238 9.65 12.69 25.80
N ILE A 239 9.34 11.47 25.39
CA ILE A 239 9.91 10.86 24.18
C ILE A 239 8.83 10.92 23.10
N ALA A 240 9.03 11.77 22.10
CA ALA A 240 8.08 11.99 21.02
C ALA A 240 8.34 10.96 19.90
N GLY A 241 7.42 10.02 19.73
CA GLY A 241 7.47 9.06 18.64
C GLY A 241 6.59 9.45 17.45
N GLY A 242 6.52 8.56 16.43
CA GLY A 242 5.72 8.77 15.23
C GLY A 242 4.23 9.05 15.47
N GLY A 243 3.69 8.67 16.63
CA GLY A 243 2.31 8.97 17.01
C GLY A 243 2.00 10.46 17.05
N VAL A 244 2.96 11.30 17.43
CA VAL A 244 2.81 12.77 17.45
C VAL A 244 2.68 13.29 16.01
N GLN A 245 3.58 12.86 15.12
CA GLN A 245 3.58 13.30 13.71
C GLN A 245 2.35 12.78 12.95
N TYR A 246 2.08 11.48 13.03
CA TYR A 246 0.97 10.86 12.30
C TYR A 246 -0.41 11.19 12.90
N GLY A 247 -0.45 11.57 14.19
CA GLY A 247 -1.63 12.10 14.85
C GLY A 247 -1.90 13.58 14.59
N ASP A 248 -0.98 14.28 13.86
CA ASP A 248 -1.05 15.72 13.59
C ASP A 248 -1.06 16.56 14.88
N ALA A 249 -0.26 16.14 15.87
CA ALA A 249 -0.24 16.71 17.23
C ALA A 249 1.08 17.44 17.57
N VAL A 250 1.85 17.85 16.55
CA VAL A 250 3.14 18.53 16.76
C VAL A 250 2.95 19.90 17.43
N ALA A 251 1.94 20.65 16.99
CA ALA A 251 1.65 21.98 17.55
C ALA A 251 1.21 21.89 19.01
N GLU A 252 0.37 20.92 19.34
CA GLU A 252 -0.12 20.67 20.71
C GLU A 252 1.01 20.23 21.63
N LEU A 253 1.90 19.33 21.15
CA LEU A 253 3.07 18.92 21.91
C LEU A 253 4.02 20.09 22.17
N THR A 254 4.27 20.93 21.16
CA THR A 254 5.11 22.12 21.30
C THR A 254 4.53 23.06 22.36
N ALA A 255 3.25 23.40 22.24
CA ALA A 255 2.58 24.27 23.22
C ALA A 255 2.61 23.67 24.64
N PHE A 256 2.42 22.36 24.76
CA PHE A 256 2.48 21.69 26.06
C PHE A 256 3.90 21.73 26.66
N ALA A 257 4.93 21.46 25.87
CA ALA A 257 6.33 21.47 26.29
C ALA A 257 6.74 22.90 26.74
N GLU A 258 6.37 23.92 25.97
CA GLU A 258 6.66 25.34 26.33
C GLU A 258 5.94 25.77 27.61
N ALA A 259 4.68 25.37 27.79
CA ALA A 259 3.91 25.70 28.97
C ALA A 259 4.38 25.02 30.25
N THR A 260 4.95 23.81 30.13
CA THR A 260 5.34 22.98 31.28
C THR A 260 6.83 23.00 31.56
N GLY A 261 7.66 23.37 30.58
CA GLY A 261 9.12 23.29 30.66
C GLY A 261 9.66 21.85 30.62
N ILE A 262 8.83 20.87 30.27
CA ILE A 262 9.24 19.47 30.19
C ILE A 262 10.08 19.26 28.91
N PRO A 263 11.31 18.74 29.01
CA PRO A 263 12.13 18.48 27.84
C PRO A 263 11.52 17.39 26.96
N VAL A 264 11.62 17.59 25.64
CA VAL A 264 11.17 16.64 24.63
C VAL A 264 12.38 16.12 23.85
N VAL A 265 12.43 14.82 23.59
CA VAL A 265 13.41 14.14 22.75
C VAL A 265 12.69 13.25 21.73
N GLU A 266 13.34 12.99 20.60
CA GLU A 266 12.87 12.05 19.55
C GLU A 266 13.71 10.76 19.55
#